data_497303d8b3884ac7f0a2a29ab6ba3a63
#
_entry.id   497303d8b3884ac7f0a2a29ab6ba3a63
#
_cell.length_a   1.000
_cell.length_b   1.000
_cell.length_c   1.000
_cell.angle_alpha   90.00
_cell.angle_beta   90.00
_cell.angle_gamma   90.00
#
_symmetry.space_group_name_H-M   'P 1'
#
loop_
_entity.id
_entity.type
_entity.pdbx_description
1 polymer ?
#
loop_
_entity_poly.entity_id
_entity_poly.type
_entity_poly.pdbx_seq_one_letter_code
_entity_poly.pdbx_strand_id
1 'polypeptide(L)'
;MIKCNVSVCGTVSKAAVVRNGKAGMPFTTYSVDVVVPAKKGINKTVMVSCIMDGDCAEAIVVGNRIDVKGVLTFKKKDDNLFFNLKGVEVSQPATESKDGIVGDMEFKGKVGKDIDMKNDKKGKTFLMFSAFSAEKIGEDFAFTWVRFVRFSEEREEWLQPKATIEAKGELEISVYNDRLNLGCKVAELSQWEKKPYHPNN
;
A
#
# COMPACT_ATOMS: atom_id res chain seq x y z
N MET A 1 6.82 8.85 0.63
CA MET A 1 5.36 8.83 0.34
C MET A 1 5.04 7.54 -0.38
N ILE A 2 3.99 6.84 0.07
CA ILE A 2 3.49 5.61 -0.56
C ILE A 2 2.00 5.83 -0.84
N LYS A 3 1.57 5.65 -2.10
CA LYS A 3 0.17 5.67 -2.53
C LYS A 3 -0.07 4.50 -3.44
N CYS A 4 -1.22 3.84 -3.29
CA CYS A 4 -1.57 2.71 -4.13
C CYS A 4 -2.99 2.89 -4.67
N ASN A 5 -3.14 2.83 -5.99
CA ASN A 5 -4.45 2.76 -6.63
C ASN A 5 -4.88 1.30 -6.65
N VAL A 6 -5.88 0.96 -5.84
CA VAL A 6 -6.21 -0.45 -5.56
C VAL A 6 -7.70 -0.75 -5.66
N SER A 7 -7.99 -2.04 -5.83
CA SER A 7 -9.25 -2.68 -5.48
C SER A 7 -9.02 -3.52 -4.22
N VAL A 8 -9.88 -3.35 -3.23
CA VAL A 8 -9.86 -4.06 -1.94
C VAL A 8 -11.10 -4.93 -1.85
N CYS A 9 -10.93 -6.25 -1.97
CA CYS A 9 -12.00 -7.23 -1.77
C CYS A 9 -11.90 -7.84 -0.39
N GLY A 10 -12.98 -7.79 0.39
CA GLY A 10 -13.01 -8.33 1.74
C GLY A 10 -14.40 -8.27 2.36
N THR A 11 -14.49 -8.49 3.67
CA THR A 11 -15.73 -8.50 4.44
C THR A 11 -15.86 -7.24 5.30
N VAL A 12 -16.99 -6.58 5.25
CA VAL A 12 -17.28 -5.41 6.11
C VAL A 12 -17.26 -5.85 7.57
N SER A 13 -16.32 -5.31 8.34
CA SER A 13 -16.13 -5.68 9.76
C SER A 13 -16.65 -4.62 10.73
N LYS A 14 -16.76 -3.35 10.29
CA LYS A 14 -17.41 -2.28 11.07
C LYS A 14 -18.46 -1.59 10.25
N ALA A 15 -19.61 -1.35 10.87
CA ALA A 15 -20.73 -0.67 10.26
C ALA A 15 -20.35 0.69 9.68
N ALA A 16 -21.00 1.05 8.58
CA ALA A 16 -20.89 2.36 8.00
C ALA A 16 -21.47 3.42 8.95
N VAL A 17 -20.73 4.52 9.12
CA VAL A 17 -21.15 5.70 9.89
C VAL A 17 -21.00 6.92 9.01
N VAL A 18 -22.12 7.60 8.78
CA VAL A 18 -22.15 8.88 8.06
C VAL A 18 -21.77 10.01 9.02
N ARG A 19 -20.87 10.85 8.58
CA ARG A 19 -20.37 12.00 9.34
C ARG A 19 -20.41 13.26 8.46
N ASN A 20 -20.45 14.42 9.08
CA ASN A 20 -20.33 15.70 8.38
C ASN A 20 -18.91 16.23 8.50
N GLY A 21 -18.31 16.57 7.38
CA GLY A 21 -17.03 17.27 7.30
C GLY A 21 -17.14 18.74 7.70
N LYS A 22 -15.99 19.43 7.74
CA LYS A 22 -15.92 20.87 8.13
C LYS A 22 -16.79 21.80 7.26
N ALA A 23 -17.04 21.43 6.01
CA ALA A 23 -17.89 22.18 5.08
C ALA A 23 -19.35 21.70 5.06
N GLY A 24 -19.78 20.86 6.03
CA GLY A 24 -21.12 20.28 6.06
C GLY A 24 -21.34 19.15 5.03
N MET A 25 -20.33 18.82 4.23
CA MET A 25 -20.41 17.73 3.25
C MET A 25 -20.37 16.37 3.98
N PRO A 26 -21.32 15.46 3.69
CA PRO A 26 -21.32 14.15 4.31
C PRO A 26 -20.15 13.29 3.78
N PHE A 27 -19.68 12.41 4.63
CA PHE A 27 -18.77 11.33 4.27
C PHE A 27 -19.07 10.08 5.10
N THR A 28 -18.82 8.91 4.53
CA THR A 28 -19.08 7.63 5.17
C THR A 28 -17.75 6.99 5.59
N THR A 29 -17.68 6.48 6.82
CA THR A 29 -16.55 5.73 7.35
C THR A 29 -16.97 4.31 7.71
N TYR A 30 -16.15 3.32 7.40
CA TYR A 30 -16.37 1.90 7.70
C TYR A 30 -15.04 1.14 7.71
N SER A 31 -15.06 -0.16 7.97
CA SER A 31 -13.85 -1.00 7.88
C SER A 31 -14.14 -2.29 7.13
N VAL A 32 -13.14 -2.74 6.41
CA VAL A 32 -13.15 -3.99 5.65
C VAL A 32 -12.01 -4.88 6.15
N ASP A 33 -12.31 -6.11 6.53
CA ASP A 33 -11.31 -7.11 6.87
C ASP A 33 -10.95 -7.89 5.62
N VAL A 34 -9.64 -8.01 5.36
CA VAL A 34 -9.07 -8.69 4.22
C VAL A 34 -8.13 -9.79 4.71
N VAL A 35 -8.35 -11.02 4.32
CA VAL A 35 -7.46 -12.14 4.65
C VAL A 35 -6.30 -12.16 3.67
N VAL A 36 -5.09 -11.93 4.16
CA VAL A 36 -3.84 -12.04 3.41
C VAL A 36 -3.27 -13.44 3.62
N PRO A 37 -3.18 -14.27 2.57
CA PRO A 37 -2.69 -15.63 2.70
C PRO A 37 -1.18 -15.66 3.00
N ALA A 38 -0.79 -16.53 3.91
CA ALA A 38 0.61 -16.84 4.17
C ALA A 38 1.07 -18.00 3.27
N LYS A 39 2.27 -17.89 2.68
CA LYS A 39 2.87 -19.02 1.93
C LYS A 39 3.19 -20.20 2.83
N LYS A 40 3.52 -19.92 4.08
CA LYS A 40 3.73 -20.88 5.18
C LYS A 40 3.26 -20.22 6.46
N GLY A 41 2.58 -21.00 7.34
CA GLY A 41 2.07 -20.48 8.62
C GLY A 41 0.61 -20.02 8.54
N ILE A 42 0.25 -19.05 9.37
CA ILE A 42 -1.13 -18.60 9.56
C ILE A 42 -1.40 -17.37 8.72
N ASN A 43 -2.52 -17.37 8.01
CA ASN A 43 -3.01 -16.20 7.29
C ASN A 43 -3.22 -15.04 8.26
N LYS A 44 -3.02 -13.81 7.78
CA LYS A 44 -3.31 -12.61 8.58
C LYS A 44 -4.52 -11.88 8.04
N THR A 45 -5.39 -11.46 8.95
CA THR A 45 -6.46 -10.52 8.62
C THR A 45 -5.96 -9.11 8.81
N VAL A 46 -6.12 -8.30 7.77
CA VAL A 46 -5.79 -6.88 7.74
C VAL A 46 -7.09 -6.09 7.77
N MET A 47 -7.23 -5.22 8.75
CA MET A 47 -8.33 -4.26 8.77
C MET A 47 -7.97 -3.03 7.94
N VAL A 48 -8.75 -2.77 6.89
CA VAL A 48 -8.65 -1.57 6.06
C VAL A 48 -9.69 -0.56 6.53
N SER A 49 -9.22 0.58 7.01
CA SER A 49 -10.09 1.71 7.38
C SER A 49 -10.46 2.49 6.14
N CYS A 50 -11.75 2.54 5.82
CA CYS A 50 -12.28 3.16 4.60
C CYS A 50 -12.98 4.47 4.92
N ILE A 51 -12.80 5.44 4.02
CA ILE A 51 -13.55 6.70 3.98
C ILE A 51 -14.02 6.93 2.54
N MET A 52 -15.28 7.31 2.37
CA MET A 52 -15.87 7.70 1.08
C MET A 52 -16.60 9.01 1.20
N ASP A 53 -16.52 9.82 0.17
CA ASP A 53 -17.30 11.07 0.09
C ASP A 53 -18.80 10.71 -0.12
N GLY A 54 -19.70 11.44 0.54
CA GLY A 54 -21.15 11.23 0.48
C GLY A 54 -21.70 10.23 1.52
N ASP A 55 -23.00 10.01 1.45
CA ASP A 55 -23.72 8.99 2.23
C ASP A 55 -23.84 7.71 1.40
N CYS A 56 -23.06 6.71 1.78
CA CYS A 56 -23.02 5.39 1.15
C CYS A 56 -23.39 4.27 2.14
N ALA A 57 -23.99 4.61 3.30
CA ALA A 57 -24.18 3.66 4.40
C ALA A 57 -25.06 2.47 4.01
N GLU A 58 -26.09 2.66 3.19
CA GLU A 58 -27.01 1.59 2.78
C GLU A 58 -26.33 0.48 1.99
N ALA A 59 -25.28 0.81 1.23
CA ALA A 59 -24.52 -0.16 0.42
C ALA A 59 -23.52 -0.98 1.25
N ILE A 60 -23.27 -0.60 2.52
CA ILE A 60 -22.17 -1.11 3.34
C ILE A 60 -22.71 -1.78 4.60
N VAL A 61 -23.05 -3.06 4.50
CA VAL A 61 -23.64 -3.85 5.59
C VAL A 61 -22.59 -4.78 6.20
N VAL A 62 -22.48 -4.79 7.54
CA VAL A 62 -21.56 -5.69 8.27
C VAL A 62 -21.81 -7.14 7.90
N GLY A 63 -20.73 -7.88 7.66
CA GLY A 63 -20.75 -9.28 7.24
C GLY A 63 -20.86 -9.47 5.71
N ASN A 64 -21.24 -8.44 4.95
CA ASN A 64 -21.27 -8.52 3.50
C ASN A 64 -19.85 -8.44 2.92
N ARG A 65 -19.64 -9.16 1.82
CA ARG A 65 -18.45 -9.01 1.01
C ARG A 65 -18.63 -7.86 0.04
N ILE A 66 -17.62 -7.02 -0.03
CA ILE A 66 -17.59 -5.87 -0.95
C ILE A 66 -16.24 -5.77 -1.64
N ASP A 67 -16.23 -5.10 -2.78
CA ASP A 67 -15.04 -4.65 -3.49
C ASP A 67 -15.04 -3.12 -3.49
N VAL A 68 -13.94 -2.53 -3.01
CA VAL A 68 -13.80 -1.07 -2.89
C VAL A 68 -12.60 -0.62 -3.69
N LYS A 69 -12.83 0.19 -4.72
CA LYS A 69 -11.75 0.85 -5.45
C LYS A 69 -11.40 2.19 -4.81
N GLY A 70 -10.12 2.51 -4.78
CA GLY A 70 -9.68 3.78 -4.21
C GLY A 70 -8.17 3.91 -4.07
N VAL A 71 -7.78 4.93 -3.31
CA VAL A 71 -6.37 5.20 -3.01
C VAL A 71 -6.06 4.71 -1.61
N LEU A 72 -5.21 3.69 -1.52
CA LEU A 72 -4.70 3.13 -0.28
C LEU A 72 -3.41 3.84 0.12
N THR A 73 -3.34 4.20 1.39
CA THR A 73 -2.15 4.75 2.04
C THR A 73 -1.85 3.96 3.31
N PHE A 74 -0.60 4.00 3.74
CA PHE A 74 -0.14 3.29 4.91
C PHE A 74 0.29 4.28 5.98
N LYS A 75 -0.06 4.01 7.24
CA LYS A 75 0.44 4.74 8.39
C LYS A 75 1.08 3.77 9.36
N LYS A 76 2.34 4.01 9.71
CA LYS A 76 3.02 3.22 10.73
C LYS A 76 2.93 3.94 12.07
N LYS A 77 2.49 3.22 13.09
CA LYS A 77 2.53 3.67 14.48
C LYS A 77 3.04 2.51 15.33
N ASP A 78 4.12 2.74 16.04
CA ASP A 78 4.87 1.68 16.73
C ASP A 78 5.26 0.58 15.72
N ASP A 79 5.01 -0.68 16.03
CA ASP A 79 5.24 -1.80 15.10
C ASP A 79 4.04 -2.14 14.23
N ASN A 80 2.93 -1.40 14.34
CA ASN A 80 1.71 -1.67 13.58
C ASN A 80 1.64 -0.85 12.29
N LEU A 81 1.21 -1.51 11.23
CA LEU A 81 0.94 -0.89 9.93
C LEU A 81 -0.58 -0.77 9.75
N PHE A 82 -1.06 0.46 9.62
CA PHE A 82 -2.47 0.77 9.39
C PHE A 82 -2.71 1.02 7.91
N PHE A 83 -3.81 0.48 7.42
CA PHE A 83 -4.26 0.57 6.04
C PHE A 83 -5.43 1.54 5.96
N ASN A 84 -5.27 2.64 5.23
CA ASN A 84 -6.28 3.68 5.09
C ASN A 84 -6.64 3.83 3.61
N LEU A 85 -7.89 3.58 3.27
CA LEU A 85 -8.43 3.65 1.92
C LEU A 85 -9.37 4.84 1.76
N LYS A 86 -9.04 5.76 0.86
CA LYS A 86 -10.02 6.71 0.34
C LYS A 86 -10.71 6.05 -0.84
N GLY A 87 -11.90 5.48 -0.59
CA GLY A 87 -12.73 4.81 -1.59
C GLY A 87 -13.39 5.80 -2.53
N VAL A 88 -13.59 5.37 -3.77
CA VAL A 88 -14.29 6.11 -4.82
C VAL A 88 -15.47 5.32 -5.39
N GLU A 89 -15.43 4.00 -5.29
CA GLU A 89 -16.45 3.09 -5.79
C GLU A 89 -16.58 1.88 -4.86
N VAL A 90 -17.81 1.46 -4.59
CA VAL A 90 -18.13 0.20 -3.88
C VAL A 90 -18.99 -0.65 -4.79
N SER A 91 -18.66 -1.91 -4.91
CA SER A 91 -19.41 -2.90 -5.69
C SER A 91 -19.49 -4.24 -4.98
N GLN A 92 -20.38 -5.10 -5.43
CA GLN A 92 -20.39 -6.50 -4.99
C GLN A 92 -19.31 -7.25 -5.76
N PRO A 93 -18.45 -8.03 -5.08
CA PRO A 93 -17.45 -8.84 -5.76
C PRO A 93 -18.13 -9.99 -6.52
N ALA A 94 -17.47 -10.50 -7.55
CA ALA A 94 -17.90 -11.74 -8.19
C ALA A 94 -17.94 -12.89 -7.17
N THR A 95 -18.85 -13.84 -7.36
CA THR A 95 -19.18 -14.91 -6.39
C THR A 95 -17.95 -15.71 -5.90
N GLU A 96 -16.94 -15.87 -6.74
CA GLU A 96 -15.71 -16.63 -6.42
C GLU A 96 -14.51 -15.75 -6.08
N SER A 97 -14.70 -14.43 -5.94
CA SER A 97 -13.61 -13.51 -5.61
C SER A 97 -13.04 -13.84 -4.24
N LYS A 98 -11.70 -13.94 -4.18
CA LYS A 98 -10.98 -14.11 -2.92
C LYS A 98 -10.71 -12.76 -2.29
N ASP A 99 -10.47 -12.76 -0.99
CA ASP A 99 -9.95 -11.59 -0.30
C ASP A 99 -8.61 -11.16 -0.91
N GLY A 100 -8.44 -9.85 -1.05
CA GLY A 100 -7.19 -9.32 -1.59
C GLY A 100 -7.18 -7.80 -1.69
N ILE A 101 -5.98 -7.29 -1.82
CA ILE A 101 -5.69 -5.89 -2.13
C ILE A 101 -4.80 -5.90 -3.37
N VAL A 102 -5.35 -5.48 -4.50
CA VAL A 102 -4.70 -5.59 -5.82
C VAL A 102 -4.66 -4.21 -6.46
N GLY A 103 -3.54 -3.86 -7.05
CA GLY A 103 -3.37 -2.60 -7.78
C GLY A 103 -1.92 -2.16 -7.86
N ASP A 104 -1.74 -0.89 -8.17
CA ASP A 104 -0.44 -0.30 -8.44
C ASP A 104 0.03 0.60 -7.29
N MET A 105 1.32 0.52 -7.00
CA MET A 105 2.01 1.33 -6.01
C MET A 105 2.79 2.46 -6.70
N GLU A 106 2.67 3.66 -6.16
CA GLU A 106 3.59 4.78 -6.35
C GLU A 106 4.39 5.00 -5.08
N PHE A 107 5.70 4.94 -5.19
CA PHE A 107 6.62 5.05 -4.06
C PHE A 107 7.62 6.18 -4.28
N LYS A 108 7.87 6.97 -3.22
CA LYS A 108 9.00 7.91 -3.13
C LYS A 108 9.70 7.73 -1.80
N GLY A 109 11.03 7.53 -1.84
CA GLY A 109 11.79 7.28 -0.62
C GLY A 109 13.28 7.07 -0.86
N LYS A 110 13.95 6.46 0.11
CA LYS A 110 15.38 6.19 0.10
C LYS A 110 15.68 4.70 0.06
N VAL A 111 16.63 4.33 -0.77
CA VAL A 111 17.14 2.96 -0.89
C VAL A 111 17.88 2.56 0.39
N GLY A 112 17.66 1.33 0.83
CA GLY A 112 18.35 0.72 1.95
C GLY A 112 19.78 0.34 1.62
N LYS A 113 20.37 -0.51 2.46
CA LYS A 113 21.78 -0.88 2.34
C LYS A 113 22.04 -1.91 1.24
N ASP A 114 21.15 -2.90 1.13
CA ASP A 114 21.39 -4.08 0.32
C ASP A 114 20.66 -3.98 -1.02
N ILE A 115 21.39 -4.19 -2.11
CA ILE A 115 20.89 -4.20 -3.48
C ILE A 115 21.52 -5.41 -4.16
N ASP A 116 20.69 -6.42 -4.45
CA ASP A 116 21.13 -7.72 -4.93
C ASP A 116 20.65 -7.97 -6.36
N MET A 117 21.56 -8.48 -7.20
CA MET A 117 21.20 -9.12 -8.47
C MET A 117 21.04 -10.61 -8.24
N LYS A 118 19.92 -11.19 -8.66
CA LYS A 118 19.59 -12.61 -8.48
C LYS A 118 19.00 -13.19 -9.76
N ASN A 119 19.04 -14.51 -9.86
CA ASN A 119 18.37 -15.25 -10.92
C ASN A 119 17.18 -16.00 -10.36
N ASP A 120 16.07 -15.99 -11.09
CA ASP A 120 14.92 -16.83 -10.78
C ASP A 120 15.20 -18.30 -11.17
N LYS A 121 14.24 -19.20 -10.89
CA LYS A 121 14.35 -20.63 -11.21
C LYS A 121 14.46 -20.93 -12.71
N LYS A 122 14.10 -19.96 -13.56
CA LYS A 122 14.17 -20.06 -15.03
C LYS A 122 15.43 -19.39 -15.59
N GLY A 123 16.33 -18.90 -14.71
CA GLY A 123 17.54 -18.19 -15.09
C GLY A 123 17.36 -16.72 -15.44
N LYS A 124 16.15 -16.16 -15.28
CA LYS A 124 15.90 -14.75 -15.56
C LYS A 124 16.46 -13.90 -14.42
N THR A 125 17.30 -12.93 -14.77
CA THR A 125 17.91 -12.01 -13.81
C THR A 125 16.88 -10.99 -13.30
N PHE A 126 16.94 -10.70 -12.01
CA PHE A 126 16.18 -9.65 -11.38
C PHE A 126 16.97 -8.93 -10.30
N LEU A 127 16.69 -7.66 -10.15
CA LEU A 127 17.20 -6.79 -9.11
C LEU A 127 16.26 -6.84 -7.91
N MET A 128 16.81 -7.00 -6.71
CA MET A 128 16.06 -6.97 -5.47
C MET A 128 16.71 -5.99 -4.49
N PHE A 129 15.92 -5.07 -3.97
CA PHE A 129 16.36 -4.13 -2.96
C PHE A 129 15.19 -3.75 -2.04
N SER A 130 15.49 -3.09 -0.93
CA SER A 130 14.48 -2.49 -0.07
C SER A 130 14.69 -0.98 0.00
N ALA A 131 13.60 -0.24 0.08
CA ALA A 131 13.63 1.19 0.31
C ALA A 131 12.57 1.58 1.34
N PHE A 132 12.75 2.71 1.98
CA PHE A 132 11.81 3.22 2.97
C PHE A 132 11.30 4.61 2.60
N SER A 133 10.04 4.83 2.93
CA SER A 133 9.42 6.14 2.95
C SER A 133 9.35 6.63 4.40
N ALA A 134 9.77 7.88 4.65
CA ALA A 134 9.69 8.50 5.95
C ALA A 134 8.47 9.43 6.01
N GLU A 135 7.70 9.33 7.09
CA GLU A 135 6.59 10.21 7.41
C GLU A 135 6.85 10.86 8.77
N LYS A 136 6.67 12.19 8.87
CA LYS A 136 6.80 12.91 10.14
C LYS A 136 5.52 12.73 10.96
N ILE A 137 5.66 12.22 12.18
CA ILE A 137 4.57 12.04 13.14
C ILE A 137 4.92 12.83 14.43
N GLY A 138 4.35 14.03 14.56
CA GLY A 138 4.73 14.93 15.63
C GLY A 138 6.18 15.38 15.48
N GLU A 139 7.02 15.08 16.48
CA GLU A 139 8.47 15.34 16.44
C GLU A 139 9.29 14.16 15.87
N ASP A 140 8.71 12.97 15.81
CA ASP A 140 9.35 11.74 15.36
C ASP A 140 9.12 11.44 13.87
N PHE A 141 9.84 10.43 13.38
CA PHE A 141 9.66 9.88 12.03
C PHE A 141 9.27 8.41 12.08
N ALA A 142 8.23 8.05 11.34
CA ALA A 142 7.91 6.66 11.04
C ALA A 142 8.47 6.27 9.68
N PHE A 143 9.04 5.07 9.61
CA PHE A 143 9.65 4.52 8.39
C PHE A 143 8.84 3.31 7.93
N THR A 144 8.29 3.40 6.71
CA THR A 144 7.60 2.28 6.07
C THR A 144 8.50 1.68 5.01
N TRP A 145 8.89 0.43 5.21
CA TRP A 145 9.76 -0.31 4.30
C TRP A 145 8.97 -1.04 3.25
N VAL A 146 9.49 -1.03 2.02
CA VAL A 146 8.96 -1.76 0.87
C VAL A 146 10.10 -2.53 0.23
N ARG A 147 9.84 -3.80 -0.14
CA ARG A 147 10.75 -4.62 -0.93
C ARG A 147 10.42 -4.44 -2.40
N PHE A 148 11.42 -4.17 -3.20
CA PHE A 148 11.31 -3.98 -4.65
C PHE A 148 11.92 -5.17 -5.38
N VAL A 149 11.22 -5.64 -6.41
CA VAL A 149 11.69 -6.64 -7.36
C VAL A 149 11.53 -6.07 -8.75
N ARG A 150 12.63 -5.99 -9.50
CA ARG A 150 12.65 -5.50 -10.88
C ARG A 150 13.34 -6.51 -11.76
N PHE A 151 12.67 -6.99 -12.79
CA PHE A 151 13.29 -7.82 -13.81
C PHE A 151 14.10 -6.94 -14.75
N SER A 152 15.43 -6.94 -14.56
CA SER A 152 16.41 -6.22 -15.33
C SER A 152 17.71 -7.00 -15.34
N GLU A 153 18.44 -6.97 -16.44
CA GLU A 153 19.78 -7.56 -16.55
C GLU A 153 20.87 -6.61 -16.05
N GLU A 154 20.54 -5.32 -15.95
CA GLU A 154 21.48 -4.29 -15.53
C GLU A 154 20.92 -3.50 -14.34
N ARG A 155 21.84 -2.99 -13.54
CA ARG A 155 21.59 -2.07 -12.45
C ARG A 155 22.08 -0.68 -12.88
N GLU A 156 21.24 0.31 -12.71
CA GLU A 156 21.62 1.70 -12.97
C GLU A 156 22.73 2.14 -12.01
N GLU A 157 23.72 2.90 -12.48
CA GLU A 157 24.85 3.39 -11.69
C GLU A 157 24.41 4.26 -10.50
N TRP A 158 23.35 5.06 -10.68
CA TRP A 158 22.80 5.92 -9.65
C TRP A 158 22.05 5.14 -8.54
N LEU A 159 21.64 3.90 -8.80
CA LEU A 159 20.92 3.08 -7.82
C LEU A 159 21.90 2.53 -6.78
N GLN A 160 22.20 3.34 -5.78
CA GLN A 160 23.12 3.08 -4.70
C GLN A 160 22.41 3.15 -3.34
N PRO A 161 22.98 2.58 -2.26
CA PRO A 161 22.49 2.79 -0.91
C PRO A 161 22.30 4.27 -0.60
N LYS A 162 21.17 4.62 0.00
CA LYS A 162 20.73 6.00 0.34
C LYS A 162 20.30 6.85 -0.86
N ALA A 163 20.36 6.37 -2.10
CA ALA A 163 19.77 7.07 -3.24
C ALA A 163 18.28 7.34 -3.00
N THR A 164 17.81 8.48 -3.47
CA THR A 164 16.37 8.80 -3.49
C THR A 164 15.76 8.30 -4.78
N ILE A 165 14.64 7.58 -4.66
CA ILE A 165 13.97 6.94 -5.78
C ILE A 165 12.49 7.30 -5.87
N GLU A 166 11.99 7.32 -7.08
CA GLU A 166 10.59 7.18 -7.43
C GLU A 166 10.41 5.84 -8.15
N ALA A 167 9.48 5.02 -7.66
CA ALA A 167 9.17 3.73 -8.26
C ALA A 167 7.66 3.57 -8.44
N LYS A 168 7.26 2.96 -9.56
CA LYS A 168 5.88 2.55 -9.84
C LYS A 168 5.87 1.08 -10.21
N GLY A 169 4.82 0.37 -9.80
CA GLY A 169 4.65 -1.02 -10.13
C GLY A 169 3.53 -1.68 -9.35
N GLU A 170 3.38 -2.97 -9.55
CA GLU A 170 2.35 -3.79 -8.92
C GLU A 170 2.60 -3.91 -7.41
N LEU A 171 1.58 -3.59 -6.61
CA LEU A 171 1.60 -3.77 -5.16
C LEU A 171 1.56 -5.25 -4.80
N GLU A 172 2.44 -5.66 -3.93
CA GLU A 172 2.43 -6.98 -3.29
C GLU A 172 2.28 -6.83 -1.78
N ILE A 173 1.29 -7.52 -1.19
CA ILE A 173 1.15 -7.64 0.26
C ILE A 173 1.30 -9.12 0.60
N SER A 174 2.23 -9.45 1.49
CA SER A 174 2.53 -10.82 1.83
C SER A 174 2.75 -10.99 3.34
N VAL A 175 2.57 -12.23 3.81
CA VAL A 175 2.89 -12.62 5.19
C VAL A 175 4.15 -13.49 5.17
N TYR A 176 5.17 -13.08 5.93
CA TYR A 176 6.38 -13.83 6.14
C TYR A 176 6.85 -13.72 7.59
N ASN A 177 7.11 -14.84 8.25
CA ASN A 177 7.46 -14.91 9.68
C ASN A 177 6.47 -14.10 10.54
N ASP A 178 5.18 -14.34 10.34
CA ASP A 178 4.07 -13.66 11.03
C ASP A 178 4.07 -12.13 10.93
N ARG A 179 4.77 -11.57 9.95
CA ARG A 179 4.79 -10.13 9.67
C ARG A 179 4.22 -9.82 8.31
N LEU A 180 3.46 -8.74 8.23
CA LEU A 180 3.03 -8.17 6.96
C LEU A 180 4.20 -7.46 6.31
N ASN A 181 4.42 -7.76 5.02
CA ASN A 181 5.45 -7.15 4.22
C ASN A 181 4.82 -6.48 3.00
N LEU A 182 5.25 -5.26 2.74
CA LEU A 182 4.93 -4.54 1.52
C LEU A 182 6.00 -4.83 0.47
N GLY A 183 5.55 -5.12 -0.73
CA GLY A 183 6.39 -5.30 -1.91
C GLY A 183 5.89 -4.50 -3.09
N CYS A 184 6.77 -4.29 -4.05
CA CYS A 184 6.46 -3.68 -5.33
C CYS A 184 7.22 -4.42 -6.42
N LYS A 185 6.48 -4.96 -7.40
CA LYS A 185 7.05 -5.46 -8.64
C LYS A 185 7.18 -4.29 -9.59
N VAL A 186 8.40 -3.82 -9.75
CA VAL A 186 8.71 -2.54 -10.39
C VAL A 186 8.46 -2.60 -11.89
N ALA A 187 7.67 -1.65 -12.40
CA ALA A 187 7.51 -1.36 -13.81
C ALA A 187 8.37 -0.15 -14.23
N GLU A 188 8.37 0.91 -13.42
CA GLU A 188 9.13 2.13 -13.65
C GLU A 188 9.99 2.44 -12.43
N LEU A 189 11.25 2.82 -12.67
CA LEU A 189 12.19 3.23 -11.63
C LEU A 189 13.00 4.43 -12.12
N SER A 190 13.06 5.47 -11.30
CA SER A 190 13.86 6.66 -11.59
C SER A 190 14.50 7.24 -10.32
N GLN A 191 15.56 7.99 -10.50
CA GLN A 191 16.11 8.81 -9.43
C GLN A 191 15.14 9.98 -9.16
N TRP A 192 14.81 10.18 -7.89
CA TRP A 192 13.97 11.28 -7.47
C TRP A 192 14.82 12.38 -6.83
N GLU A 193 14.79 13.56 -7.45
CA GLU A 193 15.39 14.74 -6.85
C GLU A 193 14.36 15.49 -6.02
N LYS A 194 14.64 15.63 -4.73
CA LYS A 194 13.83 16.45 -3.84
C LYS A 194 13.99 17.90 -4.27
N LYS A 195 12.93 18.51 -4.83
CA LYS A 195 12.97 19.95 -5.15
C LYS A 195 13.32 20.71 -3.87
N PRO A 196 14.28 21.65 -3.93
CA PRO A 196 14.59 22.48 -2.77
C PRO A 196 13.33 23.22 -2.33
N TYR A 197 13.07 23.20 -1.03
CA TYR A 197 11.99 23.99 -0.45
C TYR A 197 12.35 25.47 -0.61
N HIS A 198 11.63 26.16 -1.47
CA HIS A 198 11.67 27.62 -1.53
C HIS A 198 10.57 28.11 -0.56
N PRO A 199 10.92 28.68 0.61
CA PRO A 199 9.93 29.39 1.41
C PRO A 199 9.46 30.58 0.55
N ASN A 200 8.16 30.62 0.27
CA ASN A 200 7.55 31.77 -0.39
C ASN A 200 7.87 33.02 0.45
N ASN A 201 8.50 34.02 -0.19
CA ASN A 201 8.63 35.37 0.33
C ASN A 201 7.24 35.98 0.55
#